data_498e57be22f96a0b934339b0863cef17
#
_entry.id   498e57be22f96a0b934339b0863cef17
#
_cell.length_a   1.000
_cell.length_b   1.000
_cell.length_c   1.000
_cell.angle_alpha   90.00
_cell.angle_beta   90.00
_cell.angle_gamma   90.00
#
_symmetry.space_group_name_H-M   'P 1'
#
loop_
_entity.id
_entity.type
_entity.pdbx_description
1 polymer ?
#
loop_
_entity_poly.entity_id
_entity_poly.type
_entity_poly.pdbx_seq_one_letter_code
_entity_poly.pdbx_strand_id
1 'polypeptide(L)'
;MDKELKIVLTAIGLAIVVAYASGSGFWVNSGNDWYQALKKPSFQPPDWVFGTMWTYNFAILGIVIIYIVQRLIQVQVVTFLVFFVLSVASALFWSYVFYSRHDLITSTLFLGLAAVLTLSLIHISEPTRPY
;
A
#
# COMPACT_ATOMS: atom_id res chain seq x y z
N MET A 1 3.03 4.60 -25.35
CA MET A 1 3.72 5.44 -24.35
C MET A 1 5.19 5.50 -24.68
N ASP A 2 5.77 6.69 -24.73
CA ASP A 2 7.18 6.80 -25.09
C ASP A 2 8.11 6.40 -23.92
N LYS A 3 9.38 6.25 -24.22
CA LYS A 3 10.39 5.78 -23.25
C LYS A 3 10.55 6.75 -22.08
N GLU A 4 10.53 8.04 -22.34
CA GLU A 4 10.72 9.06 -21.31
C GLU A 4 9.54 9.07 -20.34
N LEU A 5 8.32 8.97 -20.84
CA LEU A 5 7.12 8.90 -20.00
C LEU A 5 7.11 7.62 -19.16
N LYS A 6 7.54 6.50 -19.71
CA LYS A 6 7.68 5.25 -18.93
C LYS A 6 8.65 5.42 -17.77
N ILE A 7 9.77 6.08 -17.99
CA ILE A 7 10.76 6.34 -16.94
C ILE A 7 10.16 7.23 -15.84
N VAL A 8 9.46 8.29 -16.23
CA VAL A 8 8.82 9.21 -15.27
C VAL A 8 7.76 8.51 -14.44
N LEU A 9 6.87 7.76 -15.07
CA LEU A 9 5.81 7.04 -14.36
C LEU A 9 6.36 5.95 -13.44
N THR A 10 7.41 5.25 -13.87
CA THR A 10 8.08 4.27 -13.02
C THR A 10 8.69 4.95 -11.80
N ALA A 11 9.37 6.08 -11.99
CA ALA A 11 9.98 6.83 -10.89
C ALA A 11 8.93 7.33 -9.90
N ILE A 12 7.79 7.83 -10.39
CA ILE A 12 6.68 8.28 -9.53
C ILE A 12 6.14 7.10 -8.73
N GLY A 13 5.88 5.97 -9.38
CA GLY A 13 5.34 4.77 -8.70
C GLY A 13 6.28 4.25 -7.63
N LEU A 14 7.58 4.15 -7.93
CA LEU A 14 8.57 3.69 -6.96
C LEU A 14 8.73 4.68 -5.80
N ALA A 15 8.65 5.99 -6.06
CA ALA A 15 8.68 6.99 -5.00
C ALA A 15 7.47 6.83 -4.05
N ILE A 16 6.29 6.50 -4.58
CA ILE A 16 5.10 6.24 -3.76
C ILE A 16 5.33 5.01 -2.88
N VAL A 17 5.93 3.94 -3.41
CA VAL A 17 6.24 2.73 -2.63
C VAL A 17 7.19 3.08 -1.47
N VAL A 18 8.24 3.85 -1.72
CA VAL A 18 9.18 4.28 -0.68
C VAL A 18 8.49 5.13 0.37
N ALA A 19 7.64 6.07 -0.03
CA ALA A 19 6.87 6.89 0.89
C ALA A 19 5.92 6.04 1.74
N TYR A 20 5.29 5.04 1.15
CA TYR A 20 4.41 4.11 1.86
C TYR A 20 5.19 3.33 2.93
N ALA A 21 6.33 2.74 2.53
CA ALA A 21 7.15 1.96 3.45
C ALA A 21 7.65 2.83 4.61
N SER A 22 8.16 4.02 4.31
CA SER A 22 8.70 4.93 5.32
C SER A 22 7.61 5.46 6.27
N GLY A 23 6.47 5.88 5.69
CA GLY A 23 5.39 6.48 6.46
C GLY A 23 4.70 5.46 7.36
N SER A 24 4.46 4.24 6.89
CA SER A 24 3.81 3.21 7.72
C SER A 24 4.69 2.81 8.90
N GLY A 25 6.01 2.76 8.74
CA GLY A 25 6.92 2.45 9.82
C GLY A 25 6.99 3.53 10.90
N PHE A 26 6.79 4.78 10.52
CA PHE A 26 6.92 5.91 11.45
C PHE A 26 5.94 5.80 12.63
N TRP A 27 4.65 5.64 12.37
CA TRP A 27 3.65 5.56 13.44
C TRP A 27 3.65 4.23 14.16
N VAL A 28 4.04 3.15 13.49
CA VAL A 28 4.20 1.84 14.13
C VAL A 28 5.26 1.94 15.25
N ASN A 29 6.39 2.57 14.98
CA ASN A 29 7.44 2.74 15.97
C ASN A 29 6.99 3.62 17.15
N SER A 30 6.28 4.72 16.88
CA SER A 30 5.83 5.63 17.93
C SER A 30 4.72 5.03 18.81
N GLY A 31 3.90 4.13 18.27
CA GLY A 31 2.79 3.51 19.01
C GLY A 31 3.08 2.08 19.49
N ASN A 32 4.32 1.62 19.41
CA ASN A 32 4.64 0.22 19.67
C ASN A 32 4.34 -0.21 21.13
N ASP A 33 4.62 0.63 22.11
CA ASP A 33 4.37 0.31 23.52
C ASP A 33 2.87 0.07 23.77
N TRP A 34 2.01 0.94 23.23
CA TRP A 34 0.57 0.77 23.31
C TRP A 34 0.13 -0.53 22.62
N TYR A 35 0.67 -0.80 21.44
CA TYR A 35 0.32 -1.99 20.66
C TYR A 35 0.69 -3.27 21.42
N GLN A 36 1.87 -3.32 22.02
CA GLN A 36 2.31 -4.50 22.79
C GLN A 36 1.47 -4.73 24.04
N ALA A 37 0.86 -3.67 24.58
CA ALA A 37 -0.01 -3.77 25.75
C ALA A 37 -1.42 -4.29 25.41
N LEU A 38 -1.80 -4.34 24.14
CA LEU A 38 -3.12 -4.83 23.72
C LEU A 38 -3.23 -6.34 23.96
N LYS A 39 -4.44 -6.76 24.36
CA LYS A 39 -4.75 -8.18 24.46
C LYS A 39 -4.90 -8.77 23.07
N LYS A 40 -4.05 -9.73 22.74
CA LYS A 40 -4.00 -10.33 21.41
C LYS A 40 -4.46 -11.79 21.45
N PRO A 41 -5.02 -12.32 20.33
CA PRO A 41 -5.35 -13.75 20.25
C PRO A 41 -4.11 -14.62 20.41
N SER A 42 -4.28 -15.81 21.00
CA SER A 42 -3.17 -16.74 21.19
C SER A 42 -2.58 -17.25 19.87
N PHE A 43 -3.36 -17.20 18.78
CA PHE A 43 -2.94 -17.65 17.46
C PHE A 43 -2.24 -16.53 16.64
N GLN A 44 -2.06 -15.33 17.22
CA GLN A 44 -1.43 -14.24 16.49
C GLN A 44 0.05 -14.56 16.20
N PRO A 45 0.51 -14.39 14.93
CA PRO A 45 1.91 -14.62 14.60
C PRO A 45 2.84 -13.68 15.34
N PRO A 46 4.13 -14.06 15.55
CA PRO A 46 5.13 -13.14 16.11
C PRO A 46 5.31 -11.88 15.25
N ASP A 47 5.78 -10.80 15.89
CA ASP A 47 5.94 -9.50 15.22
C ASP A 47 6.86 -9.56 13.99
N TRP A 48 7.90 -10.39 14.04
CA TRP A 48 8.83 -10.50 12.91
C TRP A 48 8.16 -11.02 11.62
N VAL A 49 7.07 -11.80 11.77
CA VAL A 49 6.31 -12.29 10.61
C VAL A 49 5.68 -11.12 9.87
N PHE A 50 5.10 -10.16 10.61
CA PHE A 50 4.49 -8.96 10.00
C PHE A 50 5.54 -8.14 9.26
N GLY A 51 6.73 -7.92 9.84
CA GLY A 51 7.81 -7.20 9.19
C GLY A 51 8.27 -7.88 7.90
N THR A 52 8.42 -9.20 7.93
CA THR A 52 8.81 -9.99 6.76
C THR A 52 7.75 -9.91 5.65
N MET A 53 6.48 -10.06 6.01
CA MET A 53 5.38 -9.99 5.03
C MET A 53 5.25 -8.60 4.41
N TRP A 54 5.40 -7.54 5.20
CA TRP A 54 5.32 -6.17 4.68
C TRP A 54 6.49 -5.86 3.75
N THR A 55 7.71 -6.30 4.09
CA THR A 55 8.88 -6.14 3.22
C THR A 55 8.64 -6.84 1.88
N TYR A 56 8.11 -8.06 1.92
CA TYR A 56 7.75 -8.80 0.72
C TYR A 56 6.70 -8.03 -0.10
N ASN A 57 5.67 -7.51 0.54
CA ASN A 57 4.61 -6.74 -0.13
C ASN A 57 5.17 -5.50 -0.83
N PHE A 58 6.07 -4.76 -0.19
CA PHE A 58 6.68 -3.58 -0.81
C PHE A 58 7.53 -3.95 -2.00
N ALA A 59 8.30 -5.04 -1.93
CA ALA A 59 9.08 -5.53 -3.06
C ALA A 59 8.19 -5.91 -4.23
N ILE A 60 7.08 -6.62 -3.98
CA ILE A 60 6.11 -6.99 -5.01
C ILE A 60 5.47 -5.75 -5.63
N LEU A 61 5.11 -4.75 -4.83
CA LEU A 61 4.55 -3.50 -5.35
C LEU A 61 5.52 -2.81 -6.32
N GLY A 62 6.81 -2.77 -5.97
CA GLY A 62 7.83 -2.21 -6.87
C GLY A 62 7.91 -2.97 -8.19
N ILE A 63 7.90 -4.30 -8.14
CA ILE A 63 7.91 -5.13 -9.35
C ILE A 63 6.66 -4.90 -10.19
N VAL A 64 5.49 -4.82 -9.57
CA VAL A 64 4.23 -4.57 -10.26
C VAL A 64 4.25 -3.20 -10.96
N ILE A 65 4.76 -2.16 -10.30
CA ILE A 65 4.89 -0.83 -10.91
C ILE A 65 5.72 -0.90 -12.19
N ILE A 66 6.88 -1.55 -12.12
CA ILE A 66 7.75 -1.70 -13.29
C ILE A 66 7.03 -2.47 -14.39
N TYR A 67 6.36 -3.56 -14.05
CA TYR A 67 5.64 -4.39 -15.00
C TYR A 67 4.51 -3.63 -15.71
N ILE A 68 3.63 -2.96 -14.97
CA ILE A 68 2.47 -2.29 -15.56
C ILE A 68 2.88 -1.12 -16.48
N VAL A 69 3.94 -0.40 -16.12
CA VAL A 69 4.43 0.70 -16.97
C VAL A 69 4.92 0.17 -18.31
N GLN A 70 5.50 -1.04 -18.33
CA GLN A 70 6.01 -1.64 -19.58
C GLN A 70 4.91 -2.29 -20.41
N ARG A 71 3.80 -2.74 -19.80
CA ARG A 71 2.82 -3.61 -20.44
C ARG A 71 1.47 -2.97 -20.70
N LEU A 72 1.07 -2.00 -19.87
CA LEU A 72 -0.26 -1.40 -19.98
C LEU A 72 -0.22 -0.07 -20.73
N ILE A 73 -1.38 0.35 -21.25
CA ILE A 73 -1.50 1.64 -21.91
C ILE A 73 -1.51 2.77 -20.90
N GLN A 74 -1.22 4.00 -21.34
CA GLN A 74 -1.07 5.16 -20.47
C GLN A 74 -2.28 5.39 -19.56
N VAL A 75 -3.50 5.27 -20.08
CA VAL A 75 -4.72 5.47 -19.28
C VAL A 75 -4.78 4.48 -18.11
N GLN A 76 -4.46 3.22 -18.36
CA GLN A 76 -4.45 2.19 -17.30
C GLN A 76 -3.37 2.46 -16.26
N VAL A 77 -2.18 2.86 -16.68
CA VAL A 77 -1.07 3.16 -15.77
C VAL A 77 -1.40 4.36 -14.89
N VAL A 78 -1.91 5.44 -15.46
CA VAL A 78 -2.27 6.65 -14.72
C VAL A 78 -3.42 6.34 -13.75
N THR A 79 -4.43 5.60 -14.19
CA THR A 79 -5.53 5.18 -13.32
C THR A 79 -5.01 4.33 -12.15
N PHE A 80 -4.13 3.37 -12.43
CA PHE A 80 -3.50 2.56 -11.40
C PHE A 80 -2.79 3.44 -10.36
N LEU A 81 -1.97 4.40 -10.82
CA LEU A 81 -1.20 5.26 -9.91
C LEU A 81 -2.12 6.14 -9.06
N VAL A 82 -3.22 6.66 -9.62
CA VAL A 82 -4.18 7.47 -8.86
C VAL A 82 -4.81 6.63 -7.74
N PHE A 83 -5.31 5.44 -8.05
CA PHE A 83 -5.88 4.56 -7.04
C PHE A 83 -4.83 4.08 -6.04
N PHE A 84 -3.60 3.90 -6.49
CA PHE A 84 -2.50 3.51 -5.60
C PHE A 84 -2.22 4.61 -4.58
N VAL A 85 -2.14 5.88 -5.01
CA VAL A 85 -1.97 7.01 -4.09
C VAL A 85 -3.10 7.06 -3.06
N LEU A 86 -4.35 6.86 -3.50
CA LEU A 86 -5.50 6.85 -2.60
C LEU A 86 -5.41 5.70 -1.59
N SER A 87 -4.99 4.51 -2.06
CA SER A 87 -4.79 3.35 -1.20
C SER A 87 -3.69 3.61 -0.17
N VAL A 88 -2.57 4.17 -0.60
CA VAL A 88 -1.44 4.50 0.29
C VAL A 88 -1.87 5.55 1.32
N ALA A 89 -2.56 6.59 0.90
CA ALA A 89 -3.06 7.62 1.81
C ALA A 89 -4.00 7.02 2.86
N SER A 90 -4.90 6.14 2.46
CA SER A 90 -5.83 5.46 3.39
C SER A 90 -5.06 4.57 4.37
N ALA A 91 -4.06 3.83 3.89
CA ALA A 91 -3.26 2.95 4.74
C ALA A 91 -2.39 3.74 5.74
N LEU A 92 -1.79 4.85 5.29
CA LEU A 92 -1.02 5.72 6.17
C LEU A 92 -1.90 6.39 7.22
N PHE A 93 -3.10 6.83 6.82
CA PHE A 93 -4.05 7.41 7.76
C PHE A 93 -4.54 6.37 8.77
N TRP A 94 -4.75 5.12 8.33
CA TRP A 94 -5.05 4.02 9.24
C TRP A 94 -3.93 3.84 10.27
N SER A 95 -2.67 3.81 9.85
CA SER A 95 -1.53 3.67 10.76
C SER A 95 -1.51 4.80 11.78
N TYR A 96 -1.72 6.04 11.34
CA TYR A 96 -1.77 7.19 12.22
C TYR A 96 -2.90 7.06 13.26
N VAL A 97 -4.12 6.78 12.82
CA VAL A 97 -5.29 6.69 13.69
C VAL A 97 -5.15 5.53 14.67
N PHE A 98 -4.63 4.39 14.20
CA PHE A 98 -4.48 3.20 15.04
C PHE A 98 -3.37 3.37 16.09
N TYR A 99 -2.16 3.75 15.66
CA TYR A 99 -1.00 3.76 16.55
C TYR A 99 -0.85 5.06 17.33
N SER A 100 -1.27 6.20 16.80
CA SER A 100 -1.10 7.49 17.47
C SER A 100 -2.34 7.95 18.22
N ARG A 101 -3.53 7.77 17.65
CA ARG A 101 -4.78 8.19 18.27
C ARG A 101 -5.52 7.07 18.99
N HIS A 102 -5.13 5.82 18.76
CA HIS A 102 -5.71 4.64 19.40
C HIS A 102 -7.22 4.48 19.13
N ASP A 103 -7.71 5.01 18.02
CA ASP A 103 -9.11 4.95 17.64
C ASP A 103 -9.36 3.70 16.80
N LEU A 104 -9.89 2.65 17.44
CA LEU A 104 -10.08 1.35 16.77
C LEU A 104 -11.20 1.39 15.74
N ILE A 105 -12.25 2.17 15.97
CA ILE A 105 -13.41 2.23 15.06
C ILE A 105 -13.01 2.96 13.78
N THR A 106 -12.45 4.17 13.90
CA THR A 106 -12.03 4.95 12.73
C THR A 106 -10.93 4.24 11.96
N SER A 107 -9.97 3.62 12.66
CA SER A 107 -8.89 2.88 12.00
C SER A 107 -9.42 1.68 11.22
N THR A 108 -10.43 0.97 11.72
CA THR A 108 -11.05 -0.14 11.01
C THR A 108 -11.71 0.34 9.71
N LEU A 109 -12.37 1.49 9.73
CA LEU A 109 -12.99 2.06 8.52
C LEU A 109 -11.93 2.40 7.47
N PHE A 110 -10.80 3.01 7.86
CA PHE A 110 -9.72 3.33 6.93
C PHE A 110 -9.00 2.09 6.43
N LEU A 111 -8.85 1.07 7.25
CA LEU A 111 -8.30 -0.21 6.81
C LEU A 111 -9.20 -0.85 5.75
N GLY A 112 -10.52 -0.83 5.97
CA GLY A 112 -11.49 -1.31 4.99
C GLY A 112 -11.43 -0.55 3.67
N LEU A 113 -11.32 0.78 3.74
CA LEU A 113 -11.17 1.61 2.55
C LEU A 113 -9.87 1.29 1.80
N ALA A 114 -8.75 1.15 2.51
CA ALA A 114 -7.48 0.76 1.90
C ALA A 114 -7.58 -0.60 1.22
N ALA A 115 -8.27 -1.56 1.84
CA ALA A 115 -8.47 -2.89 1.26
C ALA A 115 -9.27 -2.82 -0.04
N VAL A 116 -10.37 -2.05 -0.06
CA VAL A 116 -11.19 -1.88 -1.27
C VAL A 116 -10.39 -1.23 -2.39
N LEU A 117 -9.62 -0.19 -2.09
CA LEU A 117 -8.79 0.49 -3.08
C LEU A 117 -7.70 -0.44 -3.61
N THR A 118 -7.08 -1.25 -2.75
CA THR A 118 -6.05 -2.22 -3.16
C THR A 118 -6.64 -3.30 -4.07
N LEU A 119 -7.83 -3.80 -3.77
CA LEU A 119 -8.52 -4.75 -4.66
C LEU A 119 -8.84 -4.12 -6.03
N SER A 120 -9.17 -2.82 -6.05
CA SER A 120 -9.37 -2.09 -7.31
C SER A 120 -8.10 -2.05 -8.16
N LEU A 121 -6.91 -1.99 -7.52
CA LEU A 121 -5.64 -2.03 -8.26
C LEU A 121 -5.46 -3.36 -8.98
N ILE A 122 -5.88 -4.47 -8.39
CA ILE A 122 -5.81 -5.79 -9.04
C ILE A 122 -6.64 -5.77 -10.32
N HIS A 123 -7.85 -5.24 -10.25
CA HIS A 123 -8.72 -5.14 -11.42
C HIS A 123 -8.14 -4.22 -12.51
N ILE A 124 -7.60 -3.05 -12.12
CA ILE A 124 -7.02 -2.08 -13.06
C ILE A 124 -5.78 -2.66 -13.74
N SER A 125 -4.99 -3.45 -13.02
CA SER A 125 -3.74 -4.02 -13.55
C SER A 125 -3.96 -5.20 -14.48
N GLU A 126 -5.18 -5.72 -14.59
CA GLU A 126 -5.47 -6.81 -15.54
C GLU A 126 -5.35 -6.33 -16.98
N PRO A 127 -4.77 -7.15 -17.88
CA PRO A 127 -4.73 -6.79 -19.30
C PRO A 127 -6.13 -6.60 -19.86
N THR A 128 -6.29 -5.63 -20.76
CA THR A 128 -7.54 -5.41 -21.45
C THR A 128 -7.90 -6.66 -22.27
N ARG A 129 -9.13 -7.15 -22.09
CA ARG A 129 -9.62 -8.32 -22.82
C ARG A 129 -10.63 -7.86 -23.87
N PRO A 130 -10.55 -8.39 -25.11
CA PRO A 130 -11.61 -8.16 -26.08
C PRO A 130 -12.88 -8.89 -25.63
N TYR A 131 -13.99 -8.25 -25.80
CA TYR A 131 -15.31 -8.82 -25.48
C TYR A 131 -16.03 -9.19 -26.75
#